data_d652d6226246f39dd1b7530b66d44fde
#
_entry.id   d652d6226246f39dd1b7530b66d44fde
#
_cell.length_a   1.000
_cell.length_b   1.000
_cell.length_c   1.000
_cell.angle_alpha   90.00
_cell.angle_beta   90.00
_cell.angle_gamma   90.00
#
_symmetry.space_group_name_H-M   'P 1'
#
loop_
_entity.id
_entity.type
_entity.pdbx_description
1 polymer ?
#
loop_
_entity_poly.entity_id
_entity_poly.type
_entity_poly.pdbx_seq_one_letter_code
_entity_poly.pdbx_strand_id
1 'polypeptide(L)'
;MSSGSDATSHPSSSIPPDDPRRNLILTRSDDPNLPHIGLVGDTYTTLLTGKDTAGRFCLIDMHIPPGGGPPPHRHDFEESFIVVEGEIEATFRGVKSVAAAGETLHVPANAPHQFHNKSDRQARLLCICSPAGQEEFFAKVGVPVATRTTAPPKLDEKAEAEFRAKAQALAPQYKTELLRQA
;
A
#
# COMPACT_ATOMS: atom_id res chain seq x y z
N MET A 1 -0.65 -38.63 57.16
CA MET A 1 0.31 -37.81 56.43
C MET A 1 -0.21 -37.73 54.99
N SER A 2 -0.89 -36.64 54.68
CA SER A 2 -1.48 -36.45 53.37
C SER A 2 -0.63 -35.38 52.65
N SER A 3 0.09 -35.82 51.63
CA SER A 3 0.89 -34.95 50.79
C SER A 3 -0.03 -34.28 49.75
N GLY A 4 -0.37 -33.02 49.98
CA GLY A 4 -1.02 -32.18 48.99
C GLY A 4 -0.05 -31.86 47.87
N SER A 5 -0.36 -32.28 46.65
CA SER A 5 0.33 -31.86 45.43
C SER A 5 -0.20 -30.46 45.05
N ASP A 6 0.61 -29.45 45.28
CA ASP A 6 0.38 -28.12 44.81
C ASP A 6 0.56 -28.10 43.29
N ALA A 7 -0.53 -28.16 42.57
CA ALA A 7 -0.57 -27.98 41.13
C ALA A 7 -0.45 -26.47 40.85
N THR A 8 0.75 -25.99 40.61
CA THR A 8 0.99 -24.66 40.08
C THR A 8 0.38 -24.53 38.70
N SER A 9 -0.83 -23.95 38.62
CA SER A 9 -1.44 -23.59 37.37
C SER A 9 -0.64 -22.45 36.73
N HIS A 10 0.17 -22.78 35.72
CA HIS A 10 0.75 -21.77 34.86
C HIS A 10 -0.38 -20.99 34.16
N PRO A 11 -0.37 -19.66 34.16
CA PRO A 11 -1.36 -18.88 33.43
C PRO A 11 -1.32 -19.29 31.96
N SER A 12 -2.48 -19.65 31.40
CA SER A 12 -2.58 -19.96 29.97
C SER A 12 -2.06 -18.74 29.17
N SER A 13 -1.12 -18.97 28.26
CA SER A 13 -0.62 -17.90 27.39
C SER A 13 -1.78 -17.25 26.64
N SER A 14 -1.86 -15.90 26.69
CA SER A 14 -2.82 -15.13 25.91
C SER A 14 -2.46 -15.06 24.41
N ILE A 15 -1.28 -15.57 24.05
CA ILE A 15 -0.82 -15.65 22.66
C ILE A 15 -1.30 -16.98 22.08
N PRO A 16 -2.03 -16.95 20.92
CA PRO A 16 -2.43 -18.16 20.23
C PRO A 16 -1.22 -19.03 19.87
N PRO A 17 -1.39 -20.37 19.79
CA PRO A 17 -0.31 -21.25 19.37
C PRO A 17 0.13 -20.92 17.92
N ASP A 18 1.36 -21.31 17.59
CA ASP A 18 1.88 -21.19 16.21
C ASP A 18 1.00 -21.95 15.20
N ASP A 19 0.88 -21.40 13.99
CA ASP A 19 0.30 -22.08 12.83
C ASP A 19 1.42 -22.52 11.89
N PRO A 20 1.85 -23.80 11.94
CA PRO A 20 2.97 -24.29 11.15
C PRO A 20 2.70 -24.33 9.63
N ARG A 21 1.46 -24.01 9.19
CA ARG A 21 1.11 -23.88 7.76
C ARG A 21 1.56 -22.53 7.19
N ARG A 22 1.87 -21.57 8.05
CA ARG A 22 2.38 -20.25 7.64
C ARG A 22 3.91 -20.28 7.62
N ASN A 23 4.49 -19.90 6.48
CA ASN A 23 5.92 -19.92 6.28
C ASN A 23 6.53 -18.53 6.42
N LEU A 24 7.84 -18.47 6.68
CA LEU A 24 8.61 -17.26 6.51
C LEU A 24 8.58 -16.85 5.02
N ILE A 25 8.29 -15.59 4.77
CA ILE A 25 8.29 -15.00 3.43
C ILE A 25 9.49 -14.06 3.32
N LEU A 26 10.32 -14.26 2.31
CA LEU A 26 11.43 -13.39 1.95
C LEU A 26 11.22 -12.91 0.51
N THR A 27 11.00 -11.61 0.34
CA THR A 27 10.79 -10.98 -0.95
C THR A 27 11.79 -9.85 -1.19
N ARG A 28 12.00 -9.52 -2.47
CA ARG A 28 12.76 -8.34 -2.91
C ARG A 28 11.97 -7.62 -3.99
N SER A 29 12.01 -6.30 -3.96
CA SER A 29 11.21 -5.47 -4.87
C SER A 29 11.56 -5.65 -6.35
N ASP A 30 12.76 -6.14 -6.64
CA ASP A 30 13.25 -6.43 -8.00
C ASP A 30 13.03 -7.88 -8.45
N ASP A 31 12.32 -8.70 -7.66
CA ASP A 31 11.97 -10.07 -8.04
C ASP A 31 10.95 -10.02 -9.20
N PRO A 32 11.33 -10.55 -10.40
CA PRO A 32 10.46 -10.52 -11.57
C PRO A 32 9.20 -11.38 -11.44
N ASN A 33 9.11 -12.24 -10.41
CA ASN A 33 7.93 -13.05 -10.12
C ASN A 33 6.88 -12.32 -9.29
N LEU A 34 7.21 -11.17 -8.70
CA LEU A 34 6.24 -10.35 -7.99
C LEU A 34 5.35 -9.58 -8.96
N PRO A 35 4.11 -9.29 -8.56
CA PRO A 35 3.24 -8.42 -9.34
C PRO A 35 3.78 -6.99 -9.39
N HIS A 36 4.17 -6.52 -10.58
CA HIS A 36 4.48 -5.12 -10.85
C HIS A 36 3.31 -4.51 -11.61
N ILE A 37 2.70 -3.49 -11.06
CA ILE A 37 1.48 -2.87 -11.60
C ILE A 37 1.74 -1.40 -11.89
N GLY A 38 1.59 -1.01 -13.15
CA GLY A 38 1.61 0.39 -13.58
C GLY A 38 0.26 1.04 -13.30
N LEU A 39 0.26 2.17 -12.59
CA LEU A 39 -0.94 2.88 -12.16
C LEU A 39 -0.66 4.38 -12.07
N VAL A 40 -1.49 5.21 -12.70
CA VAL A 40 -1.41 6.69 -12.67
C VAL A 40 -0.02 7.29 -12.94
N GLY A 41 0.77 6.63 -13.80
CA GLY A 41 2.15 7.03 -14.09
C GLY A 41 3.21 6.39 -13.20
N ASP A 42 2.83 5.81 -12.09
CA ASP A 42 3.68 5.13 -11.11
C ASP A 42 3.78 3.63 -11.36
N THR A 43 4.67 2.95 -10.63
CA THR A 43 4.74 1.49 -10.62
C THR A 43 4.76 0.97 -9.19
N TYR A 44 3.86 0.05 -8.89
CA TYR A 44 3.65 -0.53 -7.57
C TYR A 44 3.96 -2.03 -7.61
N THR A 45 4.83 -2.48 -6.70
CA THR A 45 5.21 -3.89 -6.54
C THR A 45 4.66 -4.41 -5.23
N THR A 46 3.78 -5.40 -5.29
CA THR A 46 3.25 -6.02 -4.06
C THR A 46 4.28 -6.96 -3.46
N LEU A 47 4.81 -6.61 -2.29
CA LEU A 47 5.77 -7.42 -1.53
C LEU A 47 5.09 -8.44 -0.64
N LEU A 48 4.02 -8.04 0.05
CA LEU A 48 3.18 -8.90 0.88
C LEU A 48 1.71 -8.61 0.59
N THR A 49 0.95 -9.67 0.37
CA THR A 49 -0.50 -9.60 0.17
C THR A 49 -1.27 -9.82 1.47
N GLY A 50 -2.56 -9.54 1.47
CA GLY A 50 -3.45 -9.90 2.57
C GLY A 50 -3.47 -11.40 2.87
N LYS A 51 -3.25 -12.27 1.88
CA LYS A 51 -3.14 -13.72 2.09
C LYS A 51 -1.92 -14.06 2.93
N ASP A 52 -0.79 -13.39 2.69
CA ASP A 52 0.46 -13.61 3.42
C ASP A 52 0.36 -13.18 4.88
N THR A 53 -0.45 -12.17 5.18
CA THR A 53 -0.57 -11.55 6.50
C THR A 53 -1.85 -11.92 7.26
N ALA A 54 -2.63 -12.88 6.74
CA ALA A 54 -3.95 -13.23 7.27
C ALA A 54 -4.92 -12.02 7.32
N GLY A 55 -4.87 -11.18 6.28
CA GLY A 55 -5.72 -9.99 6.12
C GLY A 55 -5.30 -8.78 6.93
N ARG A 56 -4.24 -8.88 7.73
CA ARG A 56 -3.87 -7.81 8.67
C ARG A 56 -3.32 -6.57 7.98
N PHE A 57 -2.49 -6.74 6.96
CA PHE A 57 -1.93 -5.66 6.16
C PHE A 57 -1.46 -6.17 4.80
N CYS A 58 -1.24 -5.26 3.86
CA CYS A 58 -0.41 -5.49 2.68
C CYS A 58 0.82 -4.56 2.71
N LEU A 59 1.88 -4.94 2.00
CA LEU A 59 3.10 -4.15 1.85
C LEU A 59 3.41 -3.98 0.37
N ILE A 60 3.56 -2.73 -0.06
CA ILE A 60 3.74 -2.35 -1.46
C ILE A 60 4.98 -1.46 -1.58
N ASP A 61 5.87 -1.79 -2.51
CA ASP A 61 6.98 -0.93 -2.93
C ASP A 61 6.48 -0.05 -4.09
N MET A 62 6.55 1.24 -3.92
CA MET A 62 6.06 2.23 -4.89
C MET A 62 7.21 2.98 -5.51
N HIS A 63 7.31 2.93 -6.84
CA HIS A 63 8.22 3.75 -7.64
C HIS A 63 7.44 4.94 -8.21
N ILE A 64 7.80 6.14 -7.80
CA ILE A 64 7.10 7.39 -8.11
C ILE A 64 8.02 8.29 -8.94
N PRO A 65 7.87 8.32 -10.26
CA PRO A 65 8.67 9.21 -11.13
C PRO A 65 8.32 10.69 -10.88
N PRO A 66 9.12 11.64 -11.42
CA PRO A 66 8.75 13.05 -11.42
C PRO A 66 7.34 13.30 -11.96
N GLY A 67 6.52 14.02 -11.20
CA GLY A 67 5.11 14.30 -11.53
C GLY A 67 4.14 13.16 -11.17
N GLY A 68 4.64 12.01 -10.68
CA GLY A 68 3.81 10.88 -10.22
C GLY A 68 3.10 11.15 -8.91
N GLY A 69 2.16 10.27 -8.60
CA GLY A 69 1.36 10.28 -7.38
C GLY A 69 -0.14 10.17 -7.65
N PRO A 70 -0.91 9.62 -6.70
CA PRO A 70 -2.34 9.42 -6.84
C PRO A 70 -3.12 10.73 -6.75
N PRO A 71 -4.30 10.82 -7.41
CA PRO A 71 -5.23 11.94 -7.23
C PRO A 71 -5.80 11.95 -5.80
N PRO A 72 -6.51 13.03 -5.41
CA PRO A 72 -7.18 13.11 -4.11
C PRO A 72 -8.12 11.93 -3.87
N HIS A 73 -7.98 11.30 -2.72
CA HIS A 73 -8.79 10.15 -2.32
C HIS A 73 -8.87 10.03 -0.80
N ARG A 74 -9.72 9.13 -0.34
CA ARG A 74 -9.76 8.63 1.05
C ARG A 74 -10.16 7.17 1.07
N HIS A 75 -9.86 6.47 2.15
CA HIS A 75 -10.17 5.06 2.31
C HIS A 75 -10.41 4.70 3.78
N ASP A 76 -11.18 3.64 4.01
CA ASP A 76 -11.52 3.16 5.35
C ASP A 76 -10.54 2.08 5.84
N PHE A 77 -9.25 2.44 5.82
CA PHE A 77 -8.13 1.67 6.40
C PHE A 77 -6.98 2.63 6.73
N GLU A 78 -6.11 2.19 7.63
CA GLU A 78 -4.89 2.93 7.99
C GLU A 78 -3.83 2.75 6.90
N GLU A 79 -3.15 3.83 6.52
CA GLU A 79 -2.09 3.79 5.53
C GLU A 79 -0.84 4.50 6.04
N SER A 80 0.31 3.89 5.81
CA SER A 80 1.60 4.49 6.18
C SER A 80 2.57 4.41 5.01
N PHE A 81 3.28 5.50 4.76
CA PHE A 81 4.32 5.59 3.76
C PHE A 81 5.67 5.82 4.43
N ILE A 82 6.64 4.98 4.13
CA ILE A 82 8.04 5.15 4.51
C ILE A 82 8.78 5.62 3.27
N VAL A 83 9.32 6.83 3.27
CA VAL A 83 10.12 7.35 2.16
C VAL A 83 11.50 6.72 2.22
N VAL A 84 11.81 5.88 1.24
CA VAL A 84 13.09 5.15 1.13
C VAL A 84 14.10 5.95 0.31
N GLU A 85 13.64 6.65 -0.74
CA GLU A 85 14.46 7.44 -1.65
C GLU A 85 13.67 8.66 -2.15
N GLY A 86 14.35 9.78 -2.36
CA GLY A 86 13.76 11.00 -2.88
C GLY A 86 12.87 11.72 -1.87
N GLU A 87 11.85 12.39 -2.38
CA GLU A 87 10.88 13.13 -1.58
C GLU A 87 9.51 13.18 -2.27
N ILE A 88 8.46 13.42 -1.51
CA ILE A 88 7.09 13.65 -1.99
C ILE A 88 6.46 14.84 -1.26
N GLU A 89 5.62 15.62 -1.96
CA GLU A 89 4.70 16.57 -1.35
C GLU A 89 3.38 15.84 -1.06
N ALA A 90 3.08 15.62 0.20
CA ALA A 90 1.80 15.09 0.66
C ALA A 90 0.82 16.23 0.95
N THR A 91 -0.45 16.05 0.58
CA THR A 91 -1.55 16.94 0.97
C THR A 91 -2.51 16.15 1.86
N PHE A 92 -2.63 16.54 3.12
CA PHE A 92 -3.48 15.91 4.10
C PHE A 92 -4.53 16.89 4.60
N ARG A 93 -5.82 16.62 4.37
CA ARG A 93 -6.93 17.54 4.70
C ARG A 93 -6.69 18.99 4.19
N GLY A 94 -6.11 19.12 3.00
CA GLY A 94 -5.78 20.40 2.38
C GLY A 94 -4.45 21.03 2.85
N VAL A 95 -3.79 20.49 3.86
CA VAL A 95 -2.48 20.98 4.34
C VAL A 95 -1.36 20.23 3.66
N LYS A 96 -0.38 20.94 3.12
CA LYS A 96 0.78 20.38 2.44
C LYS A 96 1.95 20.19 3.38
N SER A 97 2.67 19.09 3.18
CA SER A 97 3.92 18.77 3.85
C SER A 97 4.84 18.04 2.89
N VAL A 98 6.13 18.28 2.96
CA VAL A 98 7.13 17.50 2.22
C VAL A 98 7.68 16.44 3.14
N ALA A 99 7.79 15.22 2.64
CA ALA A 99 8.46 14.13 3.32
C ALA A 99 9.61 13.62 2.45
N ALA A 100 10.80 13.52 3.03
CA ALA A 100 12.03 13.09 2.39
C ALA A 100 12.47 11.71 2.88
N ALA A 101 13.49 11.14 2.22
CA ALA A 101 14.05 9.84 2.57
C ALA A 101 14.40 9.74 4.07
N GLY A 102 13.96 8.67 4.72
CA GLY A 102 14.07 8.42 6.16
C GLY A 102 12.86 8.86 6.97
N GLU A 103 11.92 9.60 6.38
CA GLU A 103 10.71 10.04 7.06
C GLU A 103 9.53 9.09 6.81
N THR A 104 8.58 9.11 7.71
CA THR A 104 7.35 8.32 7.65
C THR A 104 6.13 9.21 7.74
N LEU A 105 5.18 8.99 6.84
CA LEU A 105 3.85 9.61 6.87
C LEU A 105 2.85 8.56 7.32
N HIS A 106 1.90 8.96 8.17
CA HIS A 106 0.77 8.11 8.53
C HIS A 106 -0.53 8.83 8.21
N VAL A 107 -1.38 8.17 7.46
CA VAL A 107 -2.70 8.64 7.06
C VAL A 107 -3.74 7.80 7.81
N PRO A 108 -4.44 8.39 8.78
CA PRO A 108 -5.52 7.68 9.47
C PRO A 108 -6.70 7.43 8.53
N ALA A 109 -7.43 6.36 8.81
CA ALA A 109 -8.62 5.97 8.05
C ALA A 109 -9.57 7.15 7.82
N ASN A 110 -10.20 7.17 6.65
CA ASN A 110 -11.18 8.15 6.18
C ASN A 110 -10.68 9.59 5.95
N ALA A 111 -9.39 9.86 6.16
CA ALA A 111 -8.83 11.19 5.95
C ALA A 111 -8.57 11.47 4.47
N PRO A 112 -9.07 12.60 3.89
CA PRO A 112 -8.74 13.01 2.54
C PRO A 112 -7.25 13.31 2.40
N HIS A 113 -6.60 12.71 1.40
CA HIS A 113 -5.18 12.89 1.14
C HIS A 113 -4.81 12.62 -0.31
N GLN A 114 -3.62 13.02 -0.67
CA GLN A 114 -2.91 12.72 -1.91
C GLN A 114 -1.41 12.96 -1.70
N PHE A 115 -0.58 12.49 -2.60
CA PHE A 115 0.80 12.96 -2.68
C PHE A 115 1.24 13.15 -4.14
N HIS A 116 2.31 13.94 -4.33
CA HIS A 116 2.95 14.13 -5.62
C HIS A 116 4.47 14.19 -5.46
N ASN A 117 5.17 13.54 -6.37
CA ASN A 117 6.59 13.78 -6.54
C ASN A 117 6.78 15.05 -7.41
N LYS A 118 7.06 16.18 -6.76
CA LYS A 118 7.31 17.46 -7.43
C LYS A 118 8.78 17.73 -7.75
N SER A 119 9.66 16.82 -7.33
CA SER A 119 11.08 16.89 -7.63
C SER A 119 11.37 16.46 -9.07
N ASP A 120 12.60 16.68 -9.51
CA ASP A 120 13.11 16.21 -10.81
C ASP A 120 13.71 14.80 -10.76
N ARG A 121 13.62 14.13 -9.61
CA ARG A 121 14.12 12.77 -9.38
C ARG A 121 13.00 11.84 -8.98
N GLN A 122 13.22 10.56 -9.18
CA GLN A 122 12.30 9.54 -8.67
C GLN A 122 12.24 9.54 -7.14
N ALA A 123 11.09 9.17 -6.60
CA ALA A 123 10.93 8.81 -5.21
C ALA A 123 10.57 7.32 -5.09
N ARG A 124 10.94 6.72 -3.97
CA ARG A 124 10.57 5.34 -3.61
C ARG A 124 9.95 5.32 -2.24
N LEU A 125 8.79 4.70 -2.14
CA LEU A 125 8.04 4.57 -0.89
C LEU A 125 7.78 3.09 -0.60
N LEU A 126 7.75 2.74 0.69
CA LEU A 126 7.07 1.52 1.15
C LEU A 126 5.71 1.94 1.72
N CYS A 127 4.64 1.38 1.17
CA CYS A 127 3.27 1.61 1.60
C CYS A 127 2.74 0.40 2.37
N ILE A 128 2.21 0.63 3.56
CA ILE A 128 1.55 -0.37 4.41
C ILE A 128 0.09 0.04 4.55
N CYS A 129 -0.84 -0.83 4.12
CA CYS A 129 -2.27 -0.62 4.32
C CYS A 129 -2.82 -1.67 5.29
N SER A 130 -3.54 -1.26 6.31
CA SER A 130 -4.10 -2.13 7.36
C SER A 130 -5.56 -1.77 7.66
N PRO A 131 -6.52 -2.72 7.47
CA PRO A 131 -6.34 -4.07 6.94
C PRO A 131 -5.88 -4.10 5.48
N ALA A 132 -5.47 -5.28 4.99
CA ALA A 132 -5.10 -5.51 3.59
C ALA A 132 -6.29 -5.34 2.64
N GLY A 133 -6.00 -5.22 1.33
CA GLY A 133 -6.99 -5.13 0.25
C GLY A 133 -6.64 -4.10 -0.83
N GLN A 134 -5.80 -3.13 -0.52
CA GLN A 134 -5.40 -2.10 -1.48
C GLN A 134 -4.58 -2.69 -2.64
N GLU A 135 -3.77 -3.71 -2.40
CA GLU A 135 -3.04 -4.42 -3.43
C GLU A 135 -3.95 -5.09 -4.46
N GLU A 136 -5.11 -5.59 -4.01
CA GLU A 136 -6.10 -6.18 -4.90
C GLU A 136 -6.78 -5.12 -5.78
N PHE A 137 -7.06 -3.94 -5.22
CA PHE A 137 -7.58 -2.81 -5.98
C PHE A 137 -6.60 -2.40 -7.08
N PHE A 138 -5.33 -2.24 -6.75
CA PHE A 138 -4.29 -1.88 -7.72
C PHE A 138 -4.16 -2.93 -8.83
N ALA A 139 -4.17 -4.22 -8.49
CA ALA A 139 -4.14 -5.30 -9.46
C ALA A 139 -5.37 -5.31 -10.41
N LYS A 140 -6.52 -4.81 -9.93
CA LYS A 140 -7.75 -4.75 -10.74
C LYS A 140 -7.79 -3.54 -11.66
N VAL A 141 -7.32 -2.38 -11.22
CA VAL A 141 -7.42 -1.14 -12.00
C VAL A 141 -6.19 -0.88 -12.87
N GLY A 142 -5.01 -1.24 -12.40
CA GLY A 142 -3.76 -0.99 -13.10
C GLY A 142 -3.46 -2.00 -14.20
N VAL A 143 -2.28 -1.87 -14.81
CA VAL A 143 -1.79 -2.74 -15.87
C VAL A 143 -0.50 -3.43 -15.43
N PRO A 144 -0.33 -4.73 -15.70
CA PRO A 144 0.94 -5.42 -15.42
C PRO A 144 2.08 -4.79 -16.24
N VAL A 145 3.24 -4.61 -15.58
CA VAL A 145 4.48 -4.13 -16.22
C VAL A 145 5.64 -5.06 -15.89
N ALA A 146 6.73 -4.96 -16.65
CA ALA A 146 7.81 -5.96 -16.61
C ALA A 146 8.67 -5.91 -15.34
N THR A 147 8.86 -4.73 -14.77
CA THR A 147 9.73 -4.52 -13.60
C THR A 147 9.18 -3.44 -12.69
N ARG A 148 9.70 -3.35 -11.48
CA ARG A 148 9.31 -2.33 -10.48
C ARG A 148 9.51 -0.86 -10.94
N THR A 149 10.30 -0.63 -11.99
CA THR A 149 10.61 0.70 -12.52
C THR A 149 10.13 0.89 -13.97
N THR A 150 9.47 -0.11 -14.55
CA THR A 150 8.89 0.00 -15.88
C THR A 150 7.68 0.94 -15.82
N ALA A 151 7.77 2.08 -16.51
CA ALA A 151 6.66 3.02 -16.59
C ALA A 151 5.43 2.36 -17.24
N PRO A 152 4.20 2.63 -16.76
CA PRO A 152 2.99 2.20 -17.42
C PRO A 152 2.88 2.82 -18.83
N PRO A 153 2.14 2.18 -19.75
CA PRO A 153 1.84 2.76 -21.05
C PRO A 153 1.16 4.14 -20.89
N LYS A 154 1.57 5.08 -21.73
CA LYS A 154 0.85 6.37 -21.82
C LYS A 154 -0.53 6.09 -22.41
N LEU A 155 -1.54 6.56 -21.73
CA LEU A 155 -2.93 6.44 -22.19
C LEU A 155 -3.29 7.65 -23.06
N ASP A 156 -4.09 7.45 -24.10
CA ASP A 156 -4.78 8.53 -24.77
C ASP A 156 -5.98 8.99 -23.93
N GLU A 157 -6.62 10.07 -24.34
CA GLU A 157 -7.75 10.67 -23.61
C GLU A 157 -8.91 9.69 -23.37
N LYS A 158 -9.20 8.84 -24.36
CA LYS A 158 -10.26 7.83 -24.26
C LYS A 158 -9.88 6.76 -23.24
N ALA A 159 -8.68 6.20 -23.33
CA ALA A 159 -8.20 5.17 -22.41
C ALA A 159 -8.05 5.71 -20.96
N GLU A 160 -7.67 6.97 -20.81
CA GLU A 160 -7.69 7.63 -19.49
C GLU A 160 -9.09 7.76 -18.91
N ALA A 161 -10.09 8.12 -19.73
CA ALA A 161 -11.46 8.22 -19.29
C ALA A 161 -12.02 6.85 -18.87
N GLU A 162 -11.74 5.80 -19.66
CA GLU A 162 -12.10 4.42 -19.33
C GLU A 162 -11.43 3.93 -18.05
N PHE A 163 -10.15 4.23 -17.89
CA PHE A 163 -9.41 3.92 -16.67
C PHE A 163 -10.03 4.60 -15.44
N ARG A 164 -10.30 5.91 -15.52
CA ARG A 164 -10.95 6.65 -14.42
C ARG A 164 -12.33 6.09 -14.08
N ALA A 165 -13.15 5.78 -15.09
CA ALA A 165 -14.47 5.19 -14.88
C ALA A 165 -14.39 3.82 -14.20
N LYS A 166 -13.44 2.97 -14.61
CA LYS A 166 -13.18 1.66 -14.00
C LYS A 166 -12.73 1.81 -12.55
N ALA A 167 -11.77 2.69 -12.30
CA ALA A 167 -11.26 2.94 -10.95
C ALA A 167 -12.39 3.43 -10.03
N GLN A 168 -13.20 4.38 -10.49
CA GLN A 168 -14.32 4.93 -9.73
C GLN A 168 -15.41 3.90 -9.42
N ALA A 169 -15.71 2.99 -10.37
CA ALA A 169 -16.69 1.92 -10.18
C ALA A 169 -16.21 0.84 -9.18
N LEU A 170 -14.91 0.57 -9.13
CA LEU A 170 -14.33 -0.47 -8.27
C LEU A 170 -13.96 0.04 -6.88
N ALA A 171 -13.57 1.30 -6.73
CA ALA A 171 -13.05 1.87 -5.49
C ALA A 171 -13.91 1.57 -4.24
N PRO A 172 -15.26 1.66 -4.27
CA PRO A 172 -16.08 1.35 -3.10
C PRO A 172 -15.98 -0.10 -2.61
N GLN A 173 -15.72 -1.06 -3.51
CA GLN A 173 -15.55 -2.47 -3.15
C GLN A 173 -14.27 -2.69 -2.32
N TYR A 174 -13.31 -1.77 -2.45
CA TYR A 174 -12.04 -1.75 -1.72
C TYR A 174 -11.99 -0.62 -0.68
N LYS A 175 -13.16 -0.20 -0.18
CA LYS A 175 -13.30 0.82 0.87
C LYS A 175 -12.58 2.14 0.55
N THR A 176 -12.52 2.48 -0.73
CA THR A 176 -11.83 3.67 -1.26
C THR A 176 -12.82 4.59 -1.96
N GLU A 177 -12.65 5.89 -1.82
CA GLU A 177 -13.38 6.93 -2.52
C GLU A 177 -12.42 7.87 -3.23
N LEU A 178 -12.57 8.00 -4.55
CA LEU A 178 -11.82 8.96 -5.35
C LEU A 178 -12.52 10.32 -5.26
N LEU A 179 -11.80 11.34 -4.84
CA LEU A 179 -12.33 12.69 -4.62
C LEU A 179 -12.12 13.54 -5.88
N ARG A 180 -12.94 14.57 -6.06
CA ARG A 180 -12.72 15.57 -7.12
C ARG A 180 -11.51 16.42 -6.75
N GLN A 181 -10.70 16.77 -7.76
CA GLN A 181 -9.73 17.85 -7.58
C GLN A 181 -10.51 19.15 -7.34
N ALA A 182 -10.14 19.85 -6.26
CA ALA A 182 -10.68 21.17 -5.94
C ALA A 182 -10.11 22.24 -6.87
#